data_176a61af056afd2cafd27a518a92d0d1
#
_entry.id   176a61af056afd2cafd27a518a92d0d1
#
_cell.length_a   1.000
_cell.length_b   1.000
_cell.length_c   1.000
_cell.angle_alpha   90.00
_cell.angle_beta   90.00
_cell.angle_gamma   90.00
#
_symmetry.space_group_name_H-M   'P 1'
#
loop_
_entity.id
_entity.type
_entity.pdbx_description
1 polymer ?
#
loop_
_entity_poly.entity_id
_entity_poly.type
_entity_poly.pdbx_seq_one_letter_code
_entity_poly.pdbx_strand_id
1 'polypeptide(L)'
;TTLFRSVSMDNCSHNGDKLYAAVNAFAKAWTDNGLVEAGFLGYVNDQTKVTFPWSMIDKITPRPDAKVEAMLAEDHIGGLDAVVTSKNTYIAPFVNAEECEYLVIEDAFPNGKPALDKGGIIFTDRATVDKVEKMKVCTCLNPLHTALAIYGCLLGYTLISEEMKNPLLKNMVEVIGYKEGLPVVVNPGILDPKKFIDEVVNVRIPNPFLPDSPQRIATDTSQKLSIRFGETIKAYEASPDLHTEDLKLIPLVYAGWLRYLMGIR
;
A
#
# COMPACT_ATOMS: atom_id res chain seq x y z
N THR A 1 -15.34 -10.92 29.92
CA THR A 1 -14.20 -11.42 29.13
C THR A 1 -13.98 -10.48 27.97
N THR A 2 -12.86 -9.74 28.00
CA THR A 2 -12.47 -8.85 26.89
C THR A 2 -12.04 -9.75 25.74
N LEU A 3 -12.83 -9.79 24.68
CA LEU A 3 -12.50 -10.55 23.48
C LEU A 3 -11.43 -9.79 22.72
N PHE A 4 -10.28 -10.40 22.54
CA PHE A 4 -9.17 -9.78 21.82
C PHE A 4 -9.45 -9.78 20.30
N ARG A 5 -9.33 -8.61 19.69
CA ARG A 5 -9.40 -8.42 18.24
C ARG A 5 -8.21 -7.57 17.82
N SER A 6 -7.49 -8.02 16.84
CA SER A 6 -6.35 -7.25 16.32
C SER A 6 -6.34 -7.34 14.81
N VAL A 7 -6.62 -6.22 14.17
CA VAL A 7 -6.55 -6.07 12.72
C VAL A 7 -5.39 -5.13 12.41
N SER A 8 -4.38 -5.65 11.74
CA SER A 8 -3.27 -4.82 11.28
C SER A 8 -3.73 -3.87 10.19
N MET A 9 -3.40 -2.59 10.31
CA MET A 9 -3.57 -1.57 9.28
C MET A 9 -2.24 -1.20 8.61
N ASP A 10 -1.23 -2.04 8.78
CA ASP A 10 0.05 -1.87 8.08
C ASP A 10 -0.07 -2.32 6.63
N ASN A 11 0.50 -1.55 5.71
CA ASN A 11 0.48 -1.83 4.27
C ASN A 11 1.56 -2.85 3.86
N CYS A 12 1.96 -3.75 4.74
CA CYS A 12 2.84 -4.86 4.40
C CYS A 12 2.04 -6.08 3.97
N SER A 13 2.63 -6.87 3.07
CA SER A 13 2.02 -8.12 2.60
C SER A 13 1.77 -9.09 3.75
N HIS A 14 0.61 -9.72 3.74
CA HIS A 14 0.16 -10.69 4.75
C HIS A 14 0.28 -10.15 6.18
N ASN A 15 -0.17 -8.93 6.39
CA ASN A 15 0.02 -8.16 7.62
C ASN A 15 -0.51 -8.86 8.87
N GLY A 16 -1.62 -9.59 8.77
CA GLY A 16 -2.18 -10.37 9.89
C GLY A 16 -1.24 -11.49 10.34
N ASP A 17 -0.56 -12.19 9.43
CA ASP A 17 0.39 -13.24 9.78
C ASP A 17 1.64 -12.67 10.46
N LYS A 18 2.13 -11.51 10.01
CA LYS A 18 3.25 -10.82 10.66
C LYS A 18 2.89 -10.36 12.07
N LEU A 19 1.68 -9.82 12.24
CA LEU A 19 1.18 -9.43 13.55
C LEU A 19 1.04 -10.65 14.47
N TYR A 20 0.46 -11.75 13.96
CA TYR A 20 0.37 -13.01 14.69
C TYR A 20 1.75 -13.52 15.12
N ALA A 21 2.71 -13.56 14.21
CA ALA A 21 4.07 -14.02 14.50
C ALA A 21 4.72 -13.19 15.61
N ALA A 22 4.58 -11.87 15.57
CA ALA A 22 5.10 -10.99 16.61
C ALA A 22 4.42 -11.22 17.96
N VAL A 23 3.08 -11.24 18.01
CA VAL A 23 2.30 -11.47 19.24
C VAL A 23 2.62 -12.84 19.83
N ASN A 24 2.70 -13.88 18.99
CA ASN A 24 3.02 -15.24 19.42
C ASN A 24 4.44 -15.34 20.00
N ALA A 25 5.43 -14.66 19.40
CA ALA A 25 6.80 -14.62 19.92
C ALA A 25 6.86 -13.97 21.30
N PHE A 26 6.16 -12.83 21.49
CA PHE A 26 6.06 -12.19 22.81
C PHE A 26 5.31 -13.08 23.82
N ALA A 27 4.17 -13.66 23.43
CA ALA A 27 3.42 -14.55 24.31
C ALA A 27 4.24 -15.75 24.77
N LYS A 28 5.00 -16.36 23.85
CA LYS A 28 5.93 -17.44 24.17
C LYS A 28 7.02 -16.99 25.15
N ALA A 29 7.71 -15.89 24.86
CA ALA A 29 8.77 -15.36 25.72
C ALA A 29 8.25 -15.00 27.12
N TRP A 30 7.08 -14.40 27.23
CA TRP A 30 6.46 -14.07 28.50
C TRP A 30 6.06 -15.31 29.30
N THR A 31 5.52 -16.35 28.64
CA THR A 31 5.18 -17.62 29.29
C THR A 31 6.44 -18.34 29.77
N ASP A 32 7.48 -18.42 28.92
CA ASP A 32 8.76 -19.09 29.27
C ASP A 32 9.46 -18.40 30.44
N ASN A 33 9.30 -17.09 30.60
CA ASN A 33 9.90 -16.31 31.70
C ASN A 33 8.97 -16.13 32.91
N GLY A 34 7.80 -16.77 32.92
CA GLY A 34 6.85 -16.69 34.05
C GLY A 34 6.23 -15.31 34.26
N LEU A 35 6.21 -14.45 33.23
CA LEU A 35 5.64 -13.10 33.29
C LEU A 35 4.11 -13.08 33.10
N VAL A 36 3.52 -14.17 32.64
CA VAL A 36 2.09 -14.36 32.41
C VAL A 36 1.68 -15.76 32.86
N GLU A 37 0.37 -15.97 33.00
CA GLU A 37 -0.18 -17.28 33.34
C GLU A 37 0.16 -18.34 32.28
N ALA A 38 0.36 -19.59 32.71
CA ALA A 38 0.74 -20.71 31.83
C ALA A 38 -0.23 -20.93 30.64
N GLY A 39 -1.50 -20.58 30.80
CA GLY A 39 -2.52 -20.69 29.73
C GLY A 39 -2.47 -19.57 28.68
N PHE A 40 -1.68 -18.52 28.87
CA PHE A 40 -1.72 -17.34 28.00
C PHE A 40 -1.29 -17.63 26.55
N LEU A 41 -0.22 -18.39 26.36
CA LEU A 41 0.21 -18.81 25.02
C LEU A 41 -0.87 -19.62 24.30
N GLY A 42 -1.52 -20.55 25.02
CA GLY A 42 -2.64 -21.32 24.49
C GLY A 42 -3.84 -20.45 24.11
N TYR A 43 -4.14 -19.42 24.91
CA TYR A 43 -5.18 -18.46 24.59
C TYR A 43 -4.90 -17.67 23.30
N VAL A 44 -3.68 -17.17 23.13
CA VAL A 44 -3.27 -16.43 21.92
C VAL A 44 -3.37 -17.29 20.66
N ASN A 45 -3.13 -18.60 20.79
CA ASN A 45 -3.17 -19.55 19.66
C ASN A 45 -4.54 -20.20 19.44
N ASP A 46 -5.52 -19.92 20.27
CA ASP A 46 -6.89 -20.43 20.12
C ASP A 46 -7.68 -19.56 19.12
N GLN A 47 -7.73 -20.00 17.88
CA GLN A 47 -8.42 -19.27 16.79
C GLN A 47 -9.92 -19.08 17.01
N THR A 48 -10.53 -19.82 17.96
CA THR A 48 -11.92 -19.59 18.36
C THR A 48 -12.09 -18.35 19.25
N LYS A 49 -10.99 -17.79 19.76
CA LYS A 49 -10.94 -16.66 20.69
C LYS A 49 -10.16 -15.48 20.17
N VAL A 50 -9.02 -15.76 19.49
CA VAL A 50 -8.09 -14.75 19.01
C VAL A 50 -7.81 -14.99 17.54
N THR A 51 -8.01 -13.95 16.73
CA THR A 51 -7.70 -13.99 15.30
C THR A 51 -6.90 -12.76 14.90
N PHE A 52 -6.17 -12.90 13.80
CA PHE A 52 -5.36 -11.85 13.19
C PHE A 52 -5.77 -11.74 11.73
N PRO A 53 -6.94 -11.16 11.43
CA PRO A 53 -7.43 -11.03 10.07
C PRO A 53 -6.44 -10.27 9.20
N TRP A 54 -6.28 -10.72 7.97
CA TRP A 54 -5.54 -9.95 6.97
C TRP A 54 -6.34 -8.73 6.56
N SER A 55 -5.66 -7.65 6.26
CA SER A 55 -6.29 -6.50 5.64
C SER A 55 -5.45 -6.00 4.46
N MET A 56 -6.13 -5.51 3.44
CA MET A 56 -5.54 -4.67 2.41
C MET A 56 -6.09 -3.27 2.59
N ILE A 57 -5.20 -2.36 2.94
CA ILE A 57 -5.50 -0.94 3.04
C ILE A 57 -4.81 -0.19 1.92
N ASP A 58 -5.53 0.74 1.32
CA ASP A 58 -5.01 1.59 0.28
C ASP A 58 -5.46 3.03 0.53
N LYS A 59 -4.79 3.66 1.49
CA LYS A 59 -5.00 5.06 1.86
C LYS A 59 -3.65 5.71 2.14
N ILE A 60 -3.32 6.74 1.39
CA ILE A 60 -2.13 7.54 1.65
C ILE A 60 -2.48 8.61 2.68
N THR A 61 -1.68 8.69 3.73
CA THR A 61 -1.86 9.65 4.85
C THR A 61 -0.57 10.47 5.03
N PRO A 62 -0.32 11.47 4.16
CA PRO A 62 0.88 12.31 4.26
C PRO A 62 0.81 13.21 5.50
N ARG A 63 1.96 13.80 5.84
CA ARG A 63 2.01 14.86 6.86
C ARG A 63 1.13 16.03 6.44
N PRO A 64 0.62 16.83 7.41
CA PRO A 64 -0.14 18.03 7.10
C PRO A 64 0.57 18.91 6.06
N ASP A 65 -0.16 19.29 5.04
CA ASP A 65 0.27 20.24 4.02
C ASP A 65 -0.16 21.66 4.43
N ALA A 66 0.73 22.64 4.29
CA ALA A 66 0.47 24.01 4.73
C ALA A 66 -0.68 24.68 3.95
N LYS A 67 -0.93 24.29 2.69
CA LYS A 67 -2.07 24.80 1.93
C LYS A 67 -3.39 24.24 2.45
N VAL A 68 -3.40 22.95 2.80
CA VAL A 68 -4.57 22.30 3.41
C VAL A 68 -4.86 22.90 4.78
N GLU A 69 -3.82 23.15 5.57
CA GLU A 69 -3.95 23.85 6.86
C GLU A 69 -4.59 25.23 6.70
N ALA A 70 -4.15 26.02 5.72
CA ALA A 70 -4.75 27.32 5.42
C ALA A 70 -6.23 27.22 5.01
N MET A 71 -6.59 26.24 4.18
CA MET A 71 -7.99 25.98 3.78
C MET A 71 -8.85 25.61 5.00
N LEU A 72 -8.36 24.75 5.88
CA LEU A 72 -9.07 24.37 7.11
C LEU A 72 -9.25 25.56 8.06
N ALA A 73 -8.25 26.45 8.13
CA ALA A 73 -8.35 27.68 8.92
C ALA A 73 -9.40 28.66 8.34
N GLU A 74 -9.49 28.77 7.02
CA GLU A 74 -10.55 29.54 6.35
C GLU A 74 -11.94 28.99 6.65
N ASP A 75 -12.08 27.67 6.76
CA ASP A 75 -13.30 26.97 7.16
C ASP A 75 -13.57 27.03 8.67
N HIS A 76 -12.80 27.82 9.43
CA HIS A 76 -12.90 27.98 10.90
C HIS A 76 -12.72 26.68 11.69
N ILE A 77 -11.96 25.73 11.18
CA ILE A 77 -11.60 24.50 11.89
C ILE A 77 -10.43 24.82 12.85
N GLY A 78 -10.67 24.64 14.16
CA GLY A 78 -9.66 24.86 15.19
C GLY A 78 -8.82 23.61 15.50
N GLY A 79 -7.77 23.80 16.33
CA GLY A 79 -6.93 22.70 16.81
C GLY A 79 -5.90 22.22 15.77
N LEU A 80 -5.48 23.11 14.88
CA LEU A 80 -4.52 22.79 13.80
C LEU A 80 -3.05 22.85 14.24
N ASP A 81 -2.78 23.23 15.50
CA ASP A 81 -1.42 23.31 16.03
C ASP A 81 -0.82 21.92 16.26
N ALA A 82 0.35 21.70 15.74
CA ALA A 82 1.10 20.48 15.99
C ALA A 82 1.59 20.41 17.44
N VAL A 83 1.51 19.24 18.05
CA VAL A 83 2.06 18.99 19.37
C VAL A 83 3.46 18.39 19.26
N VAL A 84 4.46 19.07 19.81
CA VAL A 84 5.80 18.53 19.96
C VAL A 84 5.96 18.04 21.39
N THR A 85 6.22 16.75 21.57
CA THR A 85 6.37 16.13 22.88
C THR A 85 7.74 16.45 23.48
N SER A 86 7.92 16.19 24.79
CA SER A 86 9.21 16.32 25.48
C SER A 86 10.32 15.42 24.91
N LYS A 87 9.96 14.42 24.10
CA LYS A 87 10.90 13.53 23.39
C LYS A 87 11.17 13.99 21.94
N ASN A 88 10.78 15.21 21.59
CA ASN A 88 10.86 15.74 20.23
C ASN A 88 10.10 14.91 19.18
N THR A 89 9.05 14.20 19.58
CA THR A 89 8.15 13.55 18.63
C THR A 89 7.05 14.50 18.22
N TYR A 90 6.71 14.47 16.93
CA TYR A 90 5.71 15.32 16.32
C TYR A 90 4.37 14.59 16.27
N ILE A 91 3.32 15.20 16.81
CA ILE A 91 1.94 14.71 16.70
C ILE A 91 1.21 15.65 15.73
N ALA A 92 0.84 15.13 14.59
CA ALA A 92 0.09 15.86 13.57
C ALA A 92 -1.34 16.11 14.05
N PRO A 93 -1.88 17.33 13.87
CA PRO A 93 -3.26 17.65 14.25
C PRO A 93 -4.29 17.02 13.29
N PHE A 94 -3.90 16.80 12.05
CA PHE A 94 -4.72 16.20 11.00
C PHE A 94 -3.86 15.45 9.97
N VAL A 95 -4.49 14.74 9.07
CA VAL A 95 -3.87 14.14 7.87
C VAL A 95 -4.65 14.59 6.64
N ASN A 96 -3.97 15.00 5.59
CA ASN A 96 -4.58 15.33 4.32
C ASN A 96 -4.64 14.07 3.44
N ALA A 97 -5.48 13.12 3.84
CA ALA A 97 -5.68 11.90 3.10
C ALA A 97 -6.41 12.15 1.77
N GLU A 98 -6.14 11.31 0.79
CA GLU A 98 -6.89 11.30 -0.48
C GLU A 98 -8.36 10.91 -0.28
N GLU A 99 -9.23 11.30 -1.20
CA GLU A 99 -10.65 10.94 -1.18
C GLU A 99 -10.85 9.44 -1.39
N CYS A 100 -10.13 8.89 -2.37
CA CYS A 100 -10.16 7.45 -2.66
C CYS A 100 -9.69 6.64 -1.48
N GLU A 101 -10.47 5.61 -1.11
CA GLU A 101 -10.09 4.69 -0.05
C GLU A 101 -10.60 3.29 -0.33
N TYR A 102 -9.71 2.32 -0.09
CA TYR A 102 -10.05 0.91 -0.17
C TYR A 102 -9.54 0.21 1.09
N LEU A 103 -10.47 -0.38 1.84
CA LEU A 103 -10.15 -1.21 2.97
C LEU A 103 -10.92 -2.53 2.84
N VAL A 104 -10.17 -3.60 2.65
CA VAL A 104 -10.67 -4.97 2.56
C VAL A 104 -10.11 -5.75 3.72
N ILE A 105 -10.95 -6.41 4.48
CA ILE A 105 -10.58 -7.15 5.69
C ILE A 105 -11.08 -8.59 5.59
N GLU A 106 -10.24 -9.54 5.98
CA GLU A 106 -10.65 -10.92 6.14
C GLU A 106 -11.75 -11.04 7.20
N ASP A 107 -12.85 -11.70 6.85
CA ASP A 107 -14.00 -11.91 7.77
C ASP A 107 -13.74 -13.06 8.75
N ALA A 108 -12.72 -12.90 9.58
CA ALA A 108 -12.32 -13.87 10.59
C ALA A 108 -12.51 -13.29 12.01
N PHE A 109 -13.76 -13.10 12.41
CA PHE A 109 -14.14 -12.50 13.69
C PHE A 109 -15.02 -13.46 14.52
N PRO A 110 -14.45 -14.46 15.20
CA PRO A 110 -15.22 -15.47 15.94
C PRO A 110 -16.12 -14.87 17.03
N ASN A 111 -15.80 -13.66 17.49
CA ASN A 111 -16.52 -12.97 18.55
C ASN A 111 -17.32 -11.76 18.04
N GLY A 112 -17.64 -11.76 16.75
CA GLY A 112 -18.33 -10.66 16.08
C GLY A 112 -17.44 -9.44 15.81
N LYS A 113 -17.93 -8.52 15.01
CA LYS A 113 -17.25 -7.29 14.59
C LYS A 113 -18.20 -6.10 14.61
N PRO A 114 -17.69 -4.86 14.68
CA PRO A 114 -18.52 -3.68 14.42
C PRO A 114 -19.09 -3.70 12.99
N ALA A 115 -20.20 -3.01 12.77
CA ALA A 115 -20.84 -2.91 11.44
C ALA A 115 -20.09 -1.92 10.53
N LEU A 116 -18.79 -2.15 10.29
CA LEU A 116 -17.92 -1.29 9.48
C LEU A 116 -18.24 -1.38 7.99
N ASP A 117 -18.90 -2.44 7.55
CA ASP A 117 -19.46 -2.60 6.22
C ASP A 117 -20.43 -1.47 5.85
N LYS A 118 -21.16 -0.93 6.83
CA LYS A 118 -22.01 0.26 6.64
C LYS A 118 -21.24 1.53 6.34
N GLY A 119 -19.94 1.56 6.65
CA GLY A 119 -19.01 2.63 6.33
C GLY A 119 -18.17 2.37 5.07
N GLY A 120 -18.53 1.35 4.26
CA GLY A 120 -17.84 1.04 3.01
C GLY A 120 -16.67 0.06 3.12
N ILE A 121 -16.38 -0.47 4.32
CA ILE A 121 -15.33 -1.50 4.49
C ILE A 121 -15.84 -2.83 3.94
N ILE A 122 -15.02 -3.48 3.13
CA ILE A 122 -15.35 -4.75 2.50
C ILE A 122 -14.80 -5.90 3.35
N PHE A 123 -15.70 -6.78 3.78
CA PHE A 123 -15.34 -8.05 4.43
C PHE A 123 -15.43 -9.20 3.45
N THR A 124 -14.39 -10.04 3.40
CA THR A 124 -14.32 -11.16 2.47
C THR A 124 -13.43 -12.28 3.03
N ASP A 125 -13.21 -13.34 2.28
CA ASP A 125 -12.27 -14.39 2.64
C ASP A 125 -10.80 -13.97 2.44
N ARG A 126 -9.88 -14.65 3.12
CA ARG A 126 -8.43 -14.38 3.08
C ARG A 126 -7.85 -14.43 1.66
N ALA A 127 -8.28 -15.38 0.86
CA ALA A 127 -7.78 -15.53 -0.51
C ALA A 127 -8.17 -14.35 -1.40
N THR A 128 -9.34 -13.77 -1.17
CA THR A 128 -9.79 -12.56 -1.87
C THR A 128 -9.03 -11.32 -1.39
N VAL A 129 -8.72 -11.19 -0.09
CA VAL A 129 -7.85 -10.12 0.41
C VAL A 129 -6.48 -10.18 -0.27
N ASP A 130 -5.87 -11.37 -0.38
CA ASP A 130 -4.60 -11.58 -1.08
C ASP A 130 -4.66 -11.17 -2.56
N LYS A 131 -5.76 -11.51 -3.25
CA LYS A 131 -5.96 -11.09 -4.66
C LYS A 131 -6.05 -9.57 -4.80
N VAL A 132 -6.74 -8.89 -3.88
CA VAL A 132 -6.82 -7.41 -3.90
C VAL A 132 -5.44 -6.80 -3.68
N GLU A 133 -4.68 -7.34 -2.72
CA GLU A 133 -3.30 -6.91 -2.48
C GLU A 133 -2.44 -7.09 -3.75
N LYS A 134 -2.49 -8.27 -4.38
CA LYS A 134 -1.73 -8.56 -5.62
C LYS A 134 -2.13 -7.64 -6.77
N MET A 135 -3.42 -7.41 -6.97
CA MET A 135 -3.91 -6.46 -7.97
C MET A 135 -3.25 -5.08 -7.80
N LYS A 136 -3.24 -4.55 -6.58
CA LYS A 136 -2.67 -3.25 -6.26
C LYS A 136 -1.14 -3.24 -6.37
N VAL A 137 -0.48 -4.22 -5.73
CA VAL A 137 0.98 -4.22 -5.54
C VAL A 137 1.73 -4.64 -6.80
N CYS A 138 1.19 -5.62 -7.56
CA CYS A 138 1.88 -6.18 -8.72
C CYS A 138 1.47 -5.50 -10.04
N THR A 139 0.37 -4.75 -10.08
CA THR A 139 -0.16 -4.23 -11.36
C THR A 139 -0.66 -2.79 -11.28
N CYS A 140 -1.70 -2.51 -10.48
CA CYS A 140 -2.52 -1.33 -10.71
C CYS A 140 -2.03 -0.03 -10.05
N LEU A 141 -1.21 -0.08 -9.00
CA LEU A 141 -0.70 1.11 -8.32
C LEU A 141 0.82 1.11 -8.16
N ASN A 142 1.34 0.13 -7.43
CA ASN A 142 2.73 0.20 -6.98
C ASN A 142 3.77 0.13 -8.12
N PRO A 143 3.58 -0.63 -9.22
CA PRO A 143 4.48 -0.59 -10.36
C PRO A 143 4.55 0.78 -11.01
N LEU A 144 3.38 1.43 -11.19
CA LEU A 144 3.27 2.74 -11.82
C LEU A 144 4.00 3.81 -11.02
N HIS A 145 3.77 3.81 -9.71
CA HIS A 145 4.42 4.70 -8.78
C HIS A 145 5.95 4.47 -8.72
N THR A 146 6.39 3.21 -8.83
CA THR A 146 7.83 2.87 -8.85
C THR A 146 8.51 3.33 -10.14
N ALA A 147 7.86 3.17 -11.28
CA ALA A 147 8.37 3.64 -12.56
C ALA A 147 8.58 5.16 -12.54
N LEU A 148 7.59 5.91 -12.06
CA LEU A 148 7.70 7.36 -11.86
C LEU A 148 8.84 7.69 -10.90
N ALA A 149 8.92 7.05 -9.74
CA ALA A 149 9.95 7.35 -8.76
C ALA A 149 11.37 7.21 -9.31
N ILE A 150 11.64 6.16 -10.09
CA ILE A 150 12.94 5.95 -10.72
C ILE A 150 13.26 7.08 -11.72
N TYR A 151 12.35 7.33 -12.65
CA TYR A 151 12.56 8.33 -13.70
C TYR A 151 12.47 9.76 -13.15
N GLY A 152 11.62 10.01 -12.16
CA GLY A 152 11.56 11.28 -11.46
C GLY A 152 12.88 11.65 -10.80
N CYS A 153 13.53 10.70 -10.12
CA CYS A 153 14.87 10.90 -9.56
C CYS A 153 15.91 11.19 -10.65
N LEU A 154 15.89 10.45 -11.77
CA LEU A 154 16.84 10.64 -12.87
C LEU A 154 16.65 11.98 -13.58
N LEU A 155 15.43 12.45 -13.70
CA LEU A 155 15.07 13.69 -14.40
C LEU A 155 15.02 14.92 -13.47
N GLY A 156 15.22 14.74 -12.16
CA GLY A 156 15.32 15.82 -11.19
C GLY A 156 13.97 16.34 -10.70
N TYR A 157 12.88 15.58 -10.84
CA TYR A 157 11.59 15.91 -10.24
C TYR A 157 11.62 15.77 -8.72
N THR A 158 10.78 16.55 -8.06
CA THR A 158 10.62 16.54 -6.61
C THR A 158 9.21 16.14 -6.15
N LEU A 159 8.25 16.14 -7.07
CA LEU A 159 6.86 15.74 -6.83
C LEU A 159 6.39 14.79 -7.94
N ILE A 160 5.76 13.71 -7.54
CA ILE A 160 5.16 12.73 -8.45
C ILE A 160 4.05 13.36 -9.30
N SER A 161 3.25 14.24 -8.73
CA SER A 161 2.18 14.94 -9.46
C SER A 161 2.71 15.81 -10.59
N GLU A 162 3.91 16.37 -10.47
CA GLU A 162 4.54 17.14 -11.54
C GLU A 162 5.05 16.24 -12.68
N GLU A 163 5.48 15.03 -12.36
CA GLU A 163 5.87 14.04 -13.38
C GLU A 163 4.69 13.69 -14.30
N MET A 164 3.47 13.60 -13.75
CA MET A 164 2.27 13.30 -14.52
C MET A 164 1.86 14.41 -15.50
N LYS A 165 2.43 15.62 -15.38
CA LYS A 165 2.29 16.70 -16.37
C LYS A 165 3.22 16.50 -17.57
N ASN A 166 4.26 15.67 -17.44
CA ASN A 166 5.14 15.31 -18.54
C ASN A 166 4.47 14.22 -19.40
N PRO A 167 4.16 14.49 -20.69
CA PRO A 167 3.42 13.53 -21.52
C PRO A 167 4.16 12.22 -21.75
N LEU A 168 5.50 12.20 -21.70
CA LEU A 168 6.29 10.98 -21.86
C LEU A 168 6.20 10.09 -20.62
N LEU A 169 6.30 10.68 -19.42
CA LEU A 169 6.17 9.94 -18.16
C LEU A 169 4.73 9.44 -17.96
N LYS A 170 3.73 10.27 -18.26
CA LYS A 170 2.34 9.86 -18.25
C LYS A 170 2.08 8.68 -19.19
N ASN A 171 2.54 8.78 -20.45
CA ASN A 171 2.41 7.69 -21.42
C ASN A 171 3.13 6.42 -20.97
N MET A 172 4.32 6.54 -20.35
CA MET A 172 5.03 5.40 -19.78
C MET A 172 4.17 4.66 -18.75
N VAL A 173 3.56 5.38 -17.81
CA VAL A 173 2.68 4.80 -16.78
C VAL A 173 1.45 4.16 -17.40
N GLU A 174 0.83 4.82 -18.38
CA GLU A 174 -0.34 4.29 -19.09
C GLU A 174 -0.01 2.97 -19.82
N VAL A 175 1.11 2.91 -20.50
CA VAL A 175 1.52 1.68 -21.21
C VAL A 175 1.85 0.56 -20.22
N ILE A 176 2.64 0.84 -19.18
CA ILE A 176 2.95 -0.16 -18.13
C ILE A 176 1.66 -0.68 -17.51
N GLY A 177 0.74 0.20 -17.15
CA GLY A 177 -0.50 -0.17 -16.48
C GLY A 177 -1.48 -0.91 -17.39
N TYR A 178 -1.88 -0.27 -18.49
CA TYR A 178 -2.97 -0.77 -19.32
C TYR A 178 -2.57 -1.84 -20.33
N LYS A 179 -1.33 -1.79 -20.85
CA LYS A 179 -0.89 -2.70 -21.92
C LYS A 179 0.00 -3.83 -21.42
N GLU A 180 0.85 -3.57 -20.43
CA GLU A 180 1.78 -4.59 -19.92
C GLU A 180 1.26 -5.26 -18.65
N GLY A 181 0.60 -4.53 -17.75
CA GLY A 181 0.12 -5.05 -16.47
C GLY A 181 -1.28 -5.66 -16.51
N LEU A 182 -2.29 -4.92 -17.01
CA LEU A 182 -3.68 -5.39 -17.00
C LEU A 182 -3.92 -6.75 -17.67
N PRO A 183 -3.22 -7.14 -18.76
CA PRO A 183 -3.42 -8.47 -19.34
C PRO A 183 -3.19 -9.65 -18.38
N VAL A 184 -2.36 -9.45 -17.34
CA VAL A 184 -2.01 -10.47 -16.35
C VAL A 184 -2.46 -10.12 -14.93
N VAL A 185 -3.33 -9.12 -14.78
CA VAL A 185 -3.79 -8.68 -13.47
C VAL A 185 -4.56 -9.77 -12.74
N VAL A 186 -4.27 -9.93 -11.45
CA VAL A 186 -5.08 -10.78 -10.57
C VAL A 186 -6.41 -10.07 -10.29
N ASN A 187 -7.51 -10.59 -10.85
CA ASN A 187 -8.84 -10.03 -10.60
C ASN A 187 -9.41 -10.58 -9.28
N PRO A 188 -9.66 -9.73 -8.28
CA PRO A 188 -10.21 -10.16 -6.99
C PRO A 188 -11.72 -10.43 -7.03
N GLY A 189 -12.44 -9.99 -8.08
CA GLY A 189 -13.88 -10.14 -8.24
C GLY A 189 -14.75 -9.16 -7.43
N ILE A 190 -14.19 -8.49 -6.42
CA ILE A 190 -14.89 -7.51 -5.57
C ILE A 190 -14.52 -6.07 -5.90
N LEU A 191 -13.42 -5.86 -6.60
CA LEU A 191 -12.98 -4.59 -7.16
C LEU A 191 -12.65 -4.80 -8.64
N ASP A 192 -13.00 -3.84 -9.47
CA ASP A 192 -12.69 -3.87 -10.90
C ASP A 192 -11.27 -3.32 -11.13
N PRO A 193 -10.30 -4.14 -11.59
CA PRO A 193 -8.93 -3.70 -11.79
C PRO A 193 -8.80 -2.53 -12.76
N LYS A 194 -9.66 -2.48 -13.80
CA LYS A 194 -9.61 -1.39 -14.77
C LYS A 194 -10.08 -0.06 -14.17
N LYS A 195 -11.18 -0.08 -13.41
CA LYS A 195 -11.65 1.12 -12.70
C LYS A 195 -10.62 1.58 -11.67
N PHE A 196 -10.01 0.64 -10.97
CA PHE A 196 -8.98 0.94 -9.98
C PHE A 196 -7.78 1.65 -10.63
N ILE A 197 -7.24 1.11 -11.74
CA ILE A 197 -6.11 1.75 -12.43
C ILE A 197 -6.49 3.08 -13.08
N ASP A 198 -7.71 3.22 -13.59
CA ASP A 198 -8.23 4.48 -14.13
C ASP A 198 -8.21 5.58 -13.06
N GLU A 199 -8.63 5.26 -11.84
CA GLU A 199 -8.59 6.17 -10.69
C GLU A 199 -7.15 6.49 -10.27
N VAL A 200 -6.27 5.49 -10.22
CA VAL A 200 -4.85 5.67 -9.89
C VAL A 200 -4.18 6.63 -10.87
N VAL A 201 -4.34 6.41 -12.16
CA VAL A 201 -3.62 7.18 -13.22
C VAL A 201 -4.19 8.59 -13.38
N ASN A 202 -5.51 8.75 -13.24
CA ASN A 202 -6.16 10.02 -13.59
C ASN A 202 -6.51 10.89 -12.37
N VAL A 203 -6.59 10.31 -11.17
CA VAL A 203 -7.00 11.04 -9.96
C VAL A 203 -5.90 11.03 -8.91
N ARG A 204 -5.41 9.85 -8.53
CA ARG A 204 -4.57 9.70 -7.34
C ARG A 204 -3.13 10.18 -7.58
N ILE A 205 -2.45 9.65 -8.60
CA ILE A 205 -1.05 10.01 -8.89
C ILE A 205 -0.91 11.49 -9.28
N PRO A 206 -1.82 12.10 -10.09
CA PRO A 206 -1.74 13.52 -10.44
C PRO A 206 -2.12 14.50 -9.33
N ASN A 207 -2.61 14.02 -8.19
CA ASN A 207 -3.14 14.88 -7.13
C ASN A 207 -2.03 15.76 -6.50
N PRO A 208 -2.09 17.10 -6.66
CA PRO A 208 -1.05 17.99 -6.13
C PRO A 208 -1.10 18.17 -4.61
N PHE A 209 -2.20 17.77 -3.96
CA PHE A 209 -2.36 17.81 -2.50
C PHE A 209 -1.79 16.55 -1.81
N LEU A 210 -1.27 15.59 -2.57
CA LEU A 210 -0.47 14.47 -2.07
C LEU A 210 1.00 14.77 -2.38
N PRO A 211 1.74 15.44 -1.48
CA PRO A 211 3.12 15.86 -1.73
C PRO A 211 4.09 14.68 -1.64
N ASP A 212 3.89 13.68 -2.50
CA ASP A 212 4.77 12.51 -2.56
C ASP A 212 5.95 12.77 -3.48
N SER A 213 7.14 12.38 -3.02
CA SER A 213 8.38 12.63 -3.75
C SER A 213 8.95 11.35 -4.36
N PRO A 214 9.50 11.42 -5.59
CA PRO A 214 10.17 10.27 -6.19
C PRO A 214 11.30 9.73 -5.33
N GLN A 215 12.05 10.61 -4.63
CA GLN A 215 13.16 10.21 -3.76
C GLN A 215 12.69 9.31 -2.60
N ARG A 216 11.57 9.64 -1.97
CA ARG A 216 10.99 8.82 -0.90
C ARG A 216 10.57 7.44 -1.39
N ILE A 217 9.91 7.39 -2.55
CA ILE A 217 9.41 6.14 -3.12
C ILE A 217 10.56 5.24 -3.60
N ALA A 218 11.62 5.85 -4.15
CA ALA A 218 12.76 5.12 -4.70
C ALA A 218 13.71 4.54 -3.65
N THR A 219 13.61 4.91 -2.38
CA THR A 219 14.58 4.57 -1.32
C THR A 219 14.88 3.07 -1.22
N ASP A 220 13.91 2.21 -1.41
CA ASP A 220 14.03 0.74 -1.28
C ASP A 220 13.61 0.00 -2.55
N THR A 221 13.77 0.63 -3.71
CA THR A 221 13.33 0.11 -5.00
C THR A 221 13.89 -1.28 -5.30
N SER A 222 15.16 -1.54 -4.97
CA SER A 222 15.80 -2.84 -5.20
C SER A 222 15.07 -4.02 -4.57
N GLN A 223 14.43 -3.81 -3.43
CA GLN A 223 13.62 -4.85 -2.74
C GLN A 223 12.23 -5.02 -3.37
N LYS A 224 11.77 -4.01 -4.11
CA LYS A 224 10.38 -3.94 -4.60
C LYS A 224 10.22 -4.44 -6.04
N LEU A 225 11.27 -4.36 -6.86
CA LEU A 225 11.16 -4.66 -8.29
C LEU A 225 10.72 -6.09 -8.57
N SER A 226 11.19 -7.08 -7.80
CA SER A 226 10.83 -8.49 -7.95
C SER A 226 9.32 -8.73 -7.81
N ILE A 227 8.66 -8.01 -6.92
CA ILE A 227 7.21 -8.13 -6.69
C ILE A 227 6.44 -7.24 -7.66
N ARG A 228 6.89 -5.99 -7.86
CA ARG A 228 6.14 -4.99 -8.62
C ARG A 228 6.16 -5.22 -10.13
N PHE A 229 7.25 -5.78 -10.66
CA PHE A 229 7.40 -6.05 -12.09
C PHE A 229 7.74 -7.51 -12.39
N GLY A 230 8.50 -8.17 -11.51
CA GLY A 230 8.89 -9.56 -11.69
C GLY A 230 7.70 -10.51 -11.72
N GLU A 231 6.64 -10.26 -10.95
CA GLU A 231 5.42 -11.08 -11.00
C GLU A 231 4.68 -10.92 -12.34
N THR A 232 4.67 -9.72 -12.93
CA THR A 232 4.14 -9.50 -14.28
C THR A 232 4.94 -10.27 -15.32
N ILE A 233 6.27 -10.23 -15.27
CA ILE A 233 7.15 -10.96 -16.19
C ILE A 233 6.90 -12.47 -16.10
N LYS A 234 6.84 -13.03 -14.88
CA LYS A 234 6.54 -14.45 -14.66
C LYS A 234 5.17 -14.84 -15.18
N ALA A 235 4.18 -13.95 -15.06
CA ALA A 235 2.84 -14.20 -15.56
C ALA A 235 2.82 -14.23 -17.10
N TYR A 236 3.62 -13.41 -17.78
CA TYR A 236 3.82 -13.49 -19.22
C TYR A 236 4.51 -14.79 -19.63
N GLU A 237 5.57 -15.19 -18.93
CA GLU A 237 6.26 -16.48 -19.19
C GLU A 237 5.34 -17.70 -19.03
N ALA A 238 4.41 -17.65 -18.08
CA ALA A 238 3.47 -18.73 -17.82
C ALA A 238 2.26 -18.72 -18.76
N SER A 239 2.02 -17.67 -19.52
CA SER A 239 0.89 -17.53 -20.43
C SER A 239 1.18 -18.19 -21.78
N PRO A 240 0.24 -18.94 -22.32
CA PRO A 240 0.37 -19.45 -23.69
C PRO A 240 0.16 -18.36 -24.77
N ASP A 241 -0.49 -17.26 -24.43
CA ASP A 241 -0.96 -16.24 -25.37
C ASP A 241 -0.17 -14.94 -25.31
N LEU A 242 0.71 -14.77 -24.29
CA LEU A 242 1.51 -13.57 -24.09
C LEU A 242 3.00 -13.90 -24.18
N HIS A 243 3.78 -12.95 -24.69
CA HIS A 243 5.21 -13.12 -24.88
C HIS A 243 5.98 -12.04 -24.11
N THR A 244 7.03 -12.43 -23.40
CA THR A 244 7.87 -11.48 -22.64
C THR A 244 8.53 -10.44 -23.54
N GLU A 245 8.74 -10.77 -24.81
CA GLU A 245 9.27 -9.82 -25.81
C GLU A 245 8.33 -8.65 -26.13
N ASP A 246 7.04 -8.76 -25.79
CA ASP A 246 6.06 -7.68 -25.93
C ASP A 246 6.17 -6.62 -24.84
N LEU A 247 6.78 -6.96 -23.71
CA LEU A 247 7.09 -6.03 -22.64
C LEU A 247 8.19 -5.05 -23.12
N LYS A 248 7.90 -3.76 -23.17
CA LYS A 248 8.84 -2.72 -23.61
C LYS A 248 9.21 -1.75 -22.49
N LEU A 249 8.23 -1.32 -21.72
CA LEU A 249 8.44 -0.30 -20.71
C LEU A 249 8.83 -0.88 -19.35
N ILE A 250 8.36 -2.07 -18.99
CA ILE A 250 8.87 -2.77 -17.79
C ILE A 250 10.40 -3.00 -17.90
N PRO A 251 10.96 -3.54 -19.00
CA PRO A 251 12.42 -3.61 -19.18
C PRO A 251 13.11 -2.24 -19.13
N LEU A 252 12.47 -1.20 -19.68
CA LEU A 252 12.99 0.17 -19.62
C LEU A 252 13.06 0.66 -18.16
N VAL A 253 12.09 0.33 -17.31
CA VAL A 253 12.15 0.65 -15.87
C VAL A 253 13.34 -0.01 -15.20
N TYR A 254 13.64 -1.27 -15.51
CA TYR A 254 14.86 -1.94 -14.99
C TYR A 254 16.14 -1.23 -15.47
N ALA A 255 16.21 -0.83 -16.73
CA ALA A 255 17.35 -0.05 -17.24
C ALA A 255 17.48 1.31 -16.52
N GLY A 256 16.36 2.00 -16.30
CA GLY A 256 16.31 3.23 -15.49
C GLY A 256 16.77 3.01 -14.06
N TRP A 257 16.36 1.91 -13.43
CA TRP A 257 16.79 1.55 -12.08
C TRP A 257 18.31 1.31 -12.00
N LEU A 258 18.89 0.56 -12.95
CA LEU A 258 20.35 0.39 -13.01
C LEU A 258 21.07 1.74 -13.16
N ARG A 259 20.55 2.64 -14.00
CA ARG A 259 21.08 4.00 -14.14
C ARG A 259 20.97 4.80 -12.84
N TYR A 260 19.84 4.69 -12.15
CA TYR A 260 19.63 5.34 -10.85
C TYR A 260 20.67 4.89 -9.81
N LEU A 261 20.97 3.57 -9.75
CA LEU A 261 21.95 3.01 -8.81
C LEU A 261 23.40 3.50 -9.10
N MET A 262 23.69 3.93 -10.31
CA MET A 262 25.02 4.47 -10.64
C MET A 262 25.27 5.84 -9.98
N GLY A 263 24.26 6.51 -9.45
CA GLY A 263 24.38 7.82 -8.82
C GLY A 263 24.83 8.95 -9.78
N ILE A 264 24.74 8.73 -11.08
CA ILE A 264 25.12 9.69 -12.11
C ILE A 264 23.86 10.33 -12.68
N ARG A 265 23.75 11.62 -12.56
CA ARG A 265 22.69 12.44 -13.14
C ARG A 265 23.01 12.82 -14.58
#